data_9cf60f4a60649a0769fa354be7813971
#
_entry.id   9cf60f4a60649a0769fa354be7813971
#
_cell.length_a   1.000
_cell.length_b   1.000
_cell.length_c   1.000
_cell.angle_alpha   90.00
_cell.angle_beta   90.00
_cell.angle_gamma   90.00
#
_symmetry.space_group_name_H-M   'P 1'
#
loop_
_entity.id
_entity.type
_entity.pdbx_description
1 polymer ?
#
loop_
_entity_poly.entity_id
_entity_poly.type
_entity_poly.pdbx_seq_one_letter_code
_entity_poly.pdbx_strand_id
1 'polypeptide(L)'
;NMSNFMTGLNIGYDINAHQQLNLQILDSRNGSFNKTYGVETEDGEQPTIESGKLPLVYTLNWNGNFNDVFKTRWSASIMNEAKDKNLYYFAFGNELNLNKFNMFLDFMYSKEGIDRKGIMTGITGSMEGHNAFDAGYFSMVTKLNYRFLPKWNAFVKGMYETASLTKQQGDLEKGKYRTAWGYFAGVEFYPMDTNLHFFLTYVGRSYDFTARAKALGQENYSTNRVSVGFIYQLPMF
;
A
#
# COMPACT_ATOMS: atom_id res chain seq x y z
N ASN A 1 -0.43 -20.88 4.08
CA ASN A 1 -1.29 -20.03 3.20
C ASN A 1 -2.74 -20.23 3.63
N MET A 2 -3.23 -19.41 4.52
CA MET A 2 -4.67 -19.34 4.78
C MET A 2 -5.24 -18.30 3.82
N SER A 3 -5.99 -18.76 2.82
CA SER A 3 -6.83 -17.89 2.00
C SER A 3 -8.01 -17.44 2.86
N ASN A 4 -8.02 -16.18 3.24
CA ASN A 4 -9.16 -15.58 3.93
C ASN A 4 -10.24 -15.32 2.88
N PHE A 5 -11.31 -16.10 2.90
CA PHE A 5 -12.49 -15.84 2.09
C PHE A 5 -13.37 -14.83 2.81
N MET A 6 -13.73 -13.76 2.10
CA MET A 6 -14.70 -12.77 2.57
C MET A 6 -15.98 -12.94 1.76
N THR A 7 -17.11 -12.87 2.42
CA THR A 7 -18.42 -12.82 1.76
C THR A 7 -18.85 -11.37 1.67
N GLY A 8 -19.41 -10.98 0.53
CA GLY A 8 -19.84 -9.58 0.40
C GLY A 8 -20.71 -9.32 -0.81
N LEU A 9 -21.13 -8.08 -0.89
CA LEU A 9 -21.93 -7.51 -1.97
C LEU A 9 -21.08 -6.47 -2.70
N ASN A 10 -21.15 -6.50 -4.04
CA ASN A 10 -20.53 -5.52 -4.90
C ASN A 10 -21.57 -4.98 -5.88
N ILE A 11 -21.80 -3.68 -5.88
CA ILE A 11 -22.75 -3.00 -6.74
C ILE A 11 -21.98 -1.98 -7.57
N GLY A 12 -22.00 -2.15 -8.89
CA GLY A 12 -21.46 -1.20 -9.86
C GLY A 12 -22.57 -0.37 -10.50
N TYR A 13 -22.31 0.91 -10.72
CA TYR A 13 -23.17 1.83 -11.44
C TYR A 13 -22.36 2.62 -12.46
N ASP A 14 -22.69 2.46 -13.73
CA ASP A 14 -22.07 3.21 -14.81
C ASP A 14 -22.76 4.57 -14.94
N ILE A 15 -22.03 5.64 -14.55
CA ILE A 15 -22.51 7.02 -14.70
C ILE A 15 -22.61 7.38 -16.19
N ASN A 16 -21.61 6.96 -16.94
CA ASN A 16 -21.51 7.11 -18.39
C ASN A 16 -20.43 6.14 -18.93
N ALA A 17 -20.14 6.19 -20.23
CA ALA A 17 -19.14 5.34 -20.89
C ALA A 17 -17.71 5.46 -20.31
N HIS A 18 -17.42 6.50 -19.55
CA HIS A 18 -16.08 6.81 -19.06
C HIS A 18 -15.97 6.77 -17.53
N GLN A 19 -17.09 6.66 -16.82
CA GLN A 19 -17.11 6.78 -15.37
C GLN A 19 -18.00 5.74 -14.72
N GLN A 20 -17.50 5.13 -13.67
CA GLN A 20 -18.21 4.11 -12.90
C GLN A 20 -18.05 4.37 -11.40
N LEU A 21 -19.14 4.22 -10.67
CA LEU A 21 -19.14 4.07 -9.22
C LEU A 21 -19.31 2.59 -8.85
N ASN A 22 -18.61 2.20 -7.78
CA ASN A 22 -18.70 0.84 -7.26
C ASN A 22 -18.78 0.89 -5.73
N LEU A 23 -19.85 0.33 -5.17
CA LEU A 23 -20.01 0.14 -3.73
C LEU A 23 -19.76 -1.32 -3.39
N GLN A 24 -18.82 -1.56 -2.50
CA GLN A 24 -18.49 -2.87 -1.98
C GLN A 24 -18.74 -2.93 -0.48
N ILE A 25 -19.42 -3.98 -0.03
CA ILE A 25 -19.65 -4.28 1.38
C ILE A 25 -19.17 -5.70 1.62
N LEU A 26 -18.18 -5.86 2.48
CA LEU A 26 -17.55 -7.14 2.80
C LEU A 26 -17.75 -7.48 4.27
N ASP A 27 -18.08 -8.73 4.53
CA ASP A 27 -18.09 -9.33 5.86
C ASP A 27 -16.71 -9.97 6.13
N SER A 28 -16.03 -9.47 7.12
CA SER A 28 -14.67 -9.93 7.47
C SER A 28 -14.62 -10.88 8.68
N ARG A 29 -15.76 -11.46 9.09
CA ARG A 29 -15.84 -12.38 10.24
C ARG A 29 -14.86 -13.56 10.18
N ASN A 30 -14.57 -14.06 9.00
CA ASN A 30 -13.63 -15.16 8.81
C ASN A 30 -12.15 -14.73 8.91
N GLY A 31 -11.86 -13.44 8.94
CA GLY A 31 -10.54 -12.94 9.30
C GLY A 31 -10.40 -13.00 10.82
N SER A 32 -9.54 -13.87 11.35
CA SER A 32 -9.29 -13.94 12.79
C SER A 32 -8.81 -12.57 13.30
N PHE A 33 -9.69 -11.88 14.05
CA PHE A 33 -9.45 -10.51 14.45
C PHE A 33 -8.97 -10.36 15.89
N ASN A 34 -9.20 -11.35 16.74
CA ASN A 34 -8.68 -11.34 18.10
C ASN A 34 -7.16 -11.47 18.06
N LYS A 35 -6.48 -10.35 18.00
CA LYS A 35 -5.02 -10.26 17.94
C LYS A 35 -4.50 -9.35 19.03
N THR A 36 -3.39 -9.73 19.61
CA THR A 36 -2.59 -8.86 20.43
C THR A 36 -1.91 -7.80 19.58
N TYR A 37 -1.97 -6.55 20.01
CA TYR A 37 -1.42 -5.40 19.31
C TYR A 37 -0.57 -4.56 20.25
N GLY A 38 0.36 -3.83 19.67
CA GLY A 38 1.13 -2.83 20.39
C GLY A 38 2.40 -3.36 21.04
N VAL A 39 3.03 -2.47 21.77
CA VAL A 39 4.23 -2.74 22.54
C VAL A 39 3.81 -3.51 23.81
N GLU A 40 4.58 -4.52 24.15
CA GLU A 40 4.46 -5.24 25.41
C GLU A 40 4.52 -4.23 26.57
N THR A 41 3.57 -4.30 27.48
CA THR A 41 3.58 -3.46 28.68
C THR A 41 4.69 -3.94 29.64
N GLU A 42 5.06 -3.11 30.64
CA GLU A 42 6.07 -3.49 31.64
C GLU A 42 5.71 -4.80 32.36
N ASP A 43 4.43 -5.14 32.44
CA ASP A 43 3.91 -6.38 33.03
C ASP A 43 3.91 -7.57 32.07
N GLY A 44 4.43 -7.40 30.83
CA GLY A 44 4.47 -8.44 29.82
C GLY A 44 3.14 -8.72 29.12
N GLU A 45 2.11 -7.89 29.35
CA GLU A 45 0.83 -8.02 28.68
C GLU A 45 0.78 -7.21 27.38
N GLN A 46 0.25 -7.82 26.32
CA GLN A 46 -0.04 -7.12 25.07
C GLN A 46 -1.55 -6.82 25.00
N PRO A 47 -1.93 -5.57 24.70
CA PRO A 47 -3.34 -5.23 24.56
C PRO A 47 -3.97 -6.06 23.44
N THR A 48 -5.13 -6.63 23.73
CA THR A 48 -5.91 -7.42 22.78
C THR A 48 -7.07 -6.59 22.25
N ILE A 49 -7.25 -6.58 20.93
CA ILE A 49 -8.40 -5.95 20.32
C ILE A 49 -9.36 -7.03 19.87
N GLU A 50 -10.58 -6.93 20.39
CA GLU A 50 -11.66 -7.84 20.07
C GLU A 50 -12.30 -7.50 18.72
N SER A 51 -12.83 -8.51 18.06
CA SER A 51 -13.65 -8.36 16.87
C SER A 51 -14.95 -7.61 17.19
N GLY A 52 -15.39 -6.76 16.29
CA GLY A 52 -16.71 -6.16 16.34
C GLY A 52 -17.82 -7.21 16.21
N LYS A 53 -19.02 -6.89 16.67
CA LYS A 53 -20.19 -7.80 16.54
C LYS A 53 -20.56 -8.07 15.07
N LEU A 54 -20.35 -7.07 14.22
CA LEU A 54 -20.61 -7.15 12.78
C LEU A 54 -19.45 -6.47 12.04
N PRO A 55 -18.33 -7.20 11.85
CA PRO A 55 -17.13 -6.64 11.23
C PRO A 55 -17.33 -6.50 9.72
N LEU A 56 -17.75 -5.31 9.31
CA LEU A 56 -17.98 -4.96 7.91
C LEU A 56 -16.91 -4.00 7.39
N VAL A 57 -16.59 -4.16 6.12
CA VAL A 57 -15.78 -3.24 5.34
C VAL A 57 -16.65 -2.62 4.25
N TYR A 58 -16.77 -1.32 4.26
CA TYR A 58 -17.47 -0.55 3.24
C TYR A 58 -16.44 0.15 2.37
N THR A 59 -16.53 -0.03 1.07
CA THR A 59 -15.64 0.65 0.12
C THR A 59 -16.46 1.27 -1.00
N LEU A 60 -16.25 2.56 -1.21
CA LEU A 60 -16.76 3.28 -2.37
C LEU A 60 -15.59 3.56 -3.32
N ASN A 61 -15.72 3.12 -4.56
CA ASN A 61 -14.74 3.38 -5.61
C ASN A 61 -15.39 4.24 -6.70
N TRP A 62 -14.64 5.18 -7.22
CA TRP A 62 -14.93 5.87 -8.48
C TRP A 62 -13.79 5.60 -9.45
N ASN A 63 -14.16 5.12 -10.64
CA ASN A 63 -13.23 4.87 -11.74
C ASN A 63 -13.55 5.82 -12.88
N GLY A 64 -12.53 6.47 -13.43
CA GLY A 64 -12.62 7.29 -14.63
C GLY A 64 -11.62 6.83 -15.68
N ASN A 65 -12.07 6.69 -16.93
CA ASN A 65 -11.22 6.39 -18.09
C ASN A 65 -11.51 7.40 -19.19
N PHE A 66 -10.60 8.37 -19.35
CA PHE A 66 -10.78 9.49 -20.27
C PHE A 66 -9.88 9.30 -21.49
N ASN A 67 -10.48 8.81 -22.58
CA ASN A 67 -9.83 8.64 -23.89
C ASN A 67 -8.56 7.76 -23.86
N ASP A 68 -8.48 6.78 -22.97
CA ASP A 68 -7.30 5.94 -22.74
C ASP A 68 -5.99 6.70 -22.41
N VAL A 69 -6.06 8.03 -22.41
CA VAL A 69 -4.93 8.91 -22.07
C VAL A 69 -4.82 9.10 -20.57
N PHE A 70 -5.94 9.33 -19.90
CA PHE A 70 -5.98 9.54 -18.46
C PHE A 70 -6.96 8.59 -17.81
N LYS A 71 -6.46 7.82 -16.84
CA LYS A 71 -7.26 6.93 -16.00
C LYS A 71 -7.10 7.33 -14.55
N THR A 72 -8.18 7.27 -13.80
CA THR A 72 -8.16 7.57 -12.37
C THR A 72 -9.02 6.58 -11.60
N ARG A 73 -8.62 6.26 -10.39
CA ARG A 73 -9.38 5.46 -9.44
C ARG A 73 -9.30 6.10 -8.06
N TRP A 74 -10.43 6.40 -7.51
CA TRP A 74 -10.54 6.93 -6.15
C TRP A 74 -11.26 5.91 -5.30
N SER A 75 -10.74 5.66 -4.13
CA SER A 75 -11.29 4.71 -3.16
C SER A 75 -11.39 5.35 -1.80
N ALA A 76 -12.51 5.17 -1.15
CA ALA A 76 -12.71 5.49 0.26
C ALA A 76 -13.28 4.28 0.97
N SER A 77 -12.65 3.86 2.05
CA SER A 77 -13.10 2.70 2.83
C SER A 77 -13.22 3.05 4.31
N ILE A 78 -14.24 2.46 4.93
CA ILE A 78 -14.41 2.42 6.38
C ILE A 78 -14.44 0.94 6.77
N MET A 79 -13.52 0.54 7.62
CA MET A 79 -13.41 -0.84 8.09
C MET A 79 -13.79 -0.88 9.56
N ASN A 80 -14.97 -1.45 9.85
CA ASN A 80 -15.51 -1.62 11.19
C ASN A 80 -15.33 -3.07 11.64
N GLU A 81 -14.09 -3.49 11.79
CA GLU A 81 -13.76 -4.89 12.09
C GLU A 81 -13.43 -5.11 13.56
N ALA A 82 -12.86 -4.09 14.19
CA ALA A 82 -12.52 -4.14 15.60
C ALA A 82 -13.61 -3.49 16.46
N LYS A 83 -13.82 -4.02 17.63
CA LYS A 83 -14.69 -3.42 18.63
C LYS A 83 -14.16 -2.02 18.98
N ASP A 84 -15.07 -1.05 18.88
CA ASP A 84 -14.82 0.36 19.24
C ASP A 84 -13.71 1.06 18.43
N LYS A 85 -13.29 0.47 17.30
CA LYS A 85 -12.29 1.08 16.41
C LYS A 85 -12.68 0.96 14.94
N ASN A 86 -12.54 2.06 14.21
CA ASN A 86 -12.72 2.12 12.76
C ASN A 86 -11.39 2.46 12.08
N LEU A 87 -11.09 1.76 11.01
CA LEU A 87 -10.01 2.13 10.10
C LEU A 87 -10.61 2.90 8.92
N TYR A 88 -10.05 4.07 8.66
CA TYR A 88 -10.35 4.88 7.47
C TYR A 88 -9.22 4.74 6.48
N TYR A 89 -9.56 4.47 5.24
CA TYR A 89 -8.62 4.30 4.16
C TYR A 89 -9.05 5.11 2.94
N PHE A 90 -8.12 5.88 2.38
CA PHE A 90 -8.31 6.62 1.15
C PHE A 90 -7.18 6.31 0.18
N ALA A 91 -7.52 6.04 -1.07
CA ALA A 91 -6.56 5.84 -2.14
C ALA A 91 -6.95 6.63 -3.38
N PHE A 92 -5.95 7.18 -4.04
CA PHE A 92 -6.09 7.89 -5.32
C PHE A 92 -5.04 7.31 -6.25
N GLY A 93 -5.48 6.62 -7.28
CA GLY A 93 -4.61 6.07 -8.31
C GLY A 93 -4.85 6.81 -9.62
N ASN A 94 -3.79 7.29 -10.24
CA ASN A 94 -3.85 8.03 -11.51
C ASN A 94 -2.83 7.46 -12.48
N GLU A 95 -3.25 7.34 -13.72
CA GLU A 95 -2.41 6.89 -14.83
C GLU A 95 -2.54 7.86 -16.00
N LEU A 96 -1.42 8.31 -16.52
CA LEU A 96 -1.33 9.14 -17.72
C LEU A 96 -0.55 8.38 -18.79
N ASN A 97 -1.17 8.18 -19.94
CA ASN A 97 -0.60 7.48 -21.09
C ASN A 97 -0.43 8.45 -22.27
N LEU A 98 0.80 8.78 -22.60
CA LEU A 98 1.17 9.65 -23.72
C LEU A 98 2.13 8.92 -24.64
N ASN A 99 1.62 8.23 -25.64
CA ASN A 99 2.41 7.53 -26.67
C ASN A 99 3.64 6.76 -26.10
N LYS A 100 4.80 7.45 -25.99
CA LYS A 100 6.04 6.87 -25.46
C LYS A 100 6.24 7.04 -23.96
N PHE A 101 5.38 7.81 -23.32
CA PHE A 101 5.48 8.15 -21.91
C PHE A 101 4.26 7.63 -21.15
N ASN A 102 4.50 6.96 -20.05
CA ASN A 102 3.47 6.51 -19.14
C ASN A 102 3.85 6.91 -17.71
N MET A 103 2.91 7.47 -16.97
CA MET A 103 3.09 7.89 -15.59
C MET A 103 2.00 7.29 -14.72
N PHE A 104 2.38 6.73 -13.60
CA PHE A 104 1.50 6.37 -12.50
C PHE A 104 1.79 7.24 -11.30
N LEU A 105 0.76 7.68 -10.62
CA LEU A 105 0.85 8.45 -9.39
C LEU A 105 -0.27 8.01 -8.45
N ASP A 106 0.11 7.33 -7.38
CA ASP A 106 -0.80 6.79 -6.38
C ASP A 106 -0.53 7.44 -5.02
N PHE A 107 -1.60 7.85 -4.36
CA PHE A 107 -1.60 8.30 -2.98
C PHE A 107 -2.47 7.38 -2.15
N MET A 108 -2.02 7.09 -0.95
CA MET A 108 -2.77 6.32 0.02
C MET A 108 -2.66 6.98 1.38
N TYR A 109 -3.77 7.03 2.07
CA TYR A 109 -3.86 7.55 3.42
C TYR A 109 -4.74 6.64 4.26
N SER A 110 -4.28 6.29 5.44
CA SER A 110 -5.10 5.62 6.43
C SER A 110 -4.96 6.29 7.79
N LYS A 111 -6.02 6.28 8.55
CA LYS A 111 -6.08 6.89 9.87
C LYS A 111 -6.95 6.09 10.82
N GLU A 112 -6.55 6.09 12.11
CA GLU A 112 -7.31 5.56 13.24
C GLU A 112 -7.74 4.12 13.05
N GLY A 113 -6.78 3.25 12.93
CA GLY A 113 -7.09 1.86 12.75
C GLY A 113 -6.02 0.97 13.29
N ILE A 114 -6.22 -0.26 13.00
CA ILE A 114 -5.32 -1.33 13.30
C ILE A 114 -4.47 -1.53 12.08
N ASP A 115 -3.17 -1.50 12.27
CA ASP A 115 -2.26 -1.95 11.23
C ASP A 115 -2.52 -3.42 10.95
N ARG A 116 -3.23 -3.70 9.87
CA ARG A 116 -3.44 -5.06 9.40
C ARG A 116 -2.25 -5.50 8.59
N LYS A 117 -1.47 -6.37 9.16
CA LYS A 117 -0.45 -7.10 8.42
C LYS A 117 -1.07 -7.71 7.16
N GLY A 118 -0.73 -7.18 5.99
CA GLY A 118 -1.20 -7.67 4.70
C GLY A 118 -2.00 -6.67 3.85
N ILE A 119 -2.71 -5.71 4.40
CA ILE A 119 -3.38 -4.66 3.62
C ILE A 119 -2.41 -3.50 3.34
N MET A 120 -1.64 -3.13 4.33
CA MET A 120 -0.71 -2.00 4.25
C MET A 120 0.75 -2.42 4.07
N THR A 121 1.13 -3.63 4.47
CA THR A 121 2.52 -4.10 4.50
C THR A 121 3.20 -4.20 3.13
N GLY A 122 2.46 -4.31 2.05
CA GLY A 122 3.04 -4.32 0.70
C GLY A 122 3.63 -2.98 0.29
N ILE A 123 3.14 -1.89 0.85
CA ILE A 123 3.50 -0.51 0.48
C ILE A 123 4.04 0.26 1.68
N THR A 124 3.40 0.13 2.83
CA THR A 124 3.71 0.93 4.01
C THR A 124 4.54 0.18 5.05
N GLY A 125 4.51 -1.14 5.07
CA GLY A 125 5.13 -1.92 6.12
C GLY A 125 4.49 -1.71 7.50
N SER A 126 4.58 -2.69 8.36
CA SER A 126 4.19 -2.50 9.76
C SER A 126 5.19 -1.63 10.49
N MET A 127 4.76 -0.90 11.53
CA MET A 127 5.69 -0.24 12.41
C MET A 127 6.47 -1.32 13.17
N GLU A 128 7.76 -1.44 12.84
CA GLU A 128 8.75 -2.26 13.55
C GLU A 128 8.40 -3.74 13.71
N GLY A 129 7.63 -4.29 12.79
CA GLY A 129 7.18 -5.66 12.92
C GLY A 129 6.09 -5.86 13.99
N HIS A 130 5.71 -4.82 14.70
CA HIS A 130 4.60 -4.81 15.64
C HIS A 130 3.32 -4.34 14.93
N ASN A 131 2.19 -4.92 15.27
CA ASN A 131 0.91 -4.40 14.88
C ASN A 131 0.61 -3.17 15.76
N ALA A 132 0.55 -2.00 15.16
CA ALA A 132 0.19 -0.78 15.87
C ALA A 132 -1.30 -0.50 15.69
N PHE A 133 -1.96 -0.06 16.74
CA PHE A 133 -3.28 0.54 16.65
C PHE A 133 -3.17 2.04 16.93
N ASP A 134 -4.20 2.80 16.59
CA ASP A 134 -4.17 4.26 16.61
C ASP A 134 -2.99 4.81 15.79
N ALA A 135 -2.73 4.19 14.63
CA ALA A 135 -1.69 4.57 13.69
C ALA A 135 -2.27 5.19 12.43
N GLY A 136 -1.54 6.12 11.85
CA GLY A 136 -1.84 6.72 10.57
C GLY A 136 -0.67 6.58 9.61
N TYR A 137 -0.98 6.31 8.35
CA TYR A 137 0.00 6.17 7.27
C TYR A 137 -0.38 7.10 6.11
N PHE A 138 0.63 7.73 5.55
CA PHE A 138 0.54 8.38 4.26
C PHE A 138 1.59 7.78 3.35
N SER A 139 1.20 7.36 2.16
CA SER A 139 2.09 6.80 1.16
C SER A 139 1.85 7.45 -0.19
N MET A 140 2.93 7.67 -0.92
CA MET A 140 2.92 8.10 -2.31
C MET A 140 3.80 7.17 -3.11
N VAL A 141 3.30 6.73 -4.26
CA VAL A 141 4.05 5.93 -5.23
C VAL A 141 3.93 6.60 -6.58
N THR A 142 5.06 6.83 -7.23
CA THR A 142 5.09 7.32 -8.62
C THR A 142 5.96 6.42 -9.45
N LYS A 143 5.56 6.17 -10.69
CA LYS A 143 6.36 5.48 -11.69
C LYS A 143 6.29 6.24 -13.00
N LEU A 144 7.44 6.51 -13.59
CA LEU A 144 7.58 7.10 -14.92
C LEU A 144 8.23 6.05 -15.82
N ASN A 145 7.60 5.79 -16.95
CA ASN A 145 8.16 4.94 -17.99
C ASN A 145 8.34 5.77 -19.25
N TYR A 146 9.44 5.58 -19.95
CA TYR A 146 9.73 6.24 -21.20
C TYR A 146 10.32 5.26 -22.22
N ARG A 147 9.58 4.99 -23.28
CA ARG A 147 10.02 4.17 -24.41
C ARG A 147 10.83 5.04 -25.37
N PHE A 148 12.14 5.17 -25.15
CA PHE A 148 13.01 6.02 -25.96
C PHE A 148 13.36 5.40 -27.30
N LEU A 149 13.37 4.07 -27.43
CA LEU A 149 13.51 3.32 -28.68
C LEU A 149 12.45 2.21 -28.74
N PRO A 150 12.15 1.65 -29.94
CA PRO A 150 11.10 0.63 -30.07
C PRO A 150 11.22 -0.57 -29.14
N LYS A 151 12.45 -0.98 -28.83
CA LYS A 151 12.76 -2.13 -27.98
C LYS A 151 13.34 -1.77 -26.61
N TRP A 152 13.42 -0.48 -26.28
CA TRP A 152 14.04 -0.01 -25.05
C TRP A 152 13.09 0.88 -24.26
N ASN A 153 12.97 0.57 -22.99
CA ASN A 153 12.24 1.34 -22.01
C ASN A 153 13.16 1.76 -20.87
N ALA A 154 13.06 3.00 -20.44
CA ALA A 154 13.66 3.47 -19.21
C ALA A 154 12.55 3.75 -18.19
N PHE A 155 12.79 3.48 -16.91
CA PHE A 155 11.83 3.79 -15.88
C PHE A 155 12.48 4.31 -14.61
N VAL A 156 11.71 5.13 -13.90
CA VAL A 156 12.01 5.56 -12.54
C VAL A 156 10.76 5.36 -11.69
N LYS A 157 10.91 4.75 -10.53
CA LYS A 157 9.84 4.60 -9.54
C LYS A 157 10.31 5.20 -8.22
N GLY A 158 9.50 6.07 -7.65
CA GLY A 158 9.69 6.64 -6.31
C GLY A 158 8.59 6.17 -5.38
N MET A 159 8.93 5.94 -4.13
CA MET A 159 7.99 5.63 -3.05
C MET A 159 8.35 6.47 -1.85
N TYR A 160 7.36 7.04 -1.22
CA TYR A 160 7.49 7.78 0.02
C TYR A 160 6.41 7.36 1.00
N GLU A 161 6.75 7.23 2.25
CA GLU A 161 5.82 6.87 3.31
C GLU A 161 6.15 7.57 4.60
N THR A 162 5.10 7.97 5.31
CA THR A 162 5.21 8.36 6.73
C THR A 162 4.30 7.48 7.57
N ALA A 163 4.76 7.11 8.76
CA ALA A 163 3.97 6.46 9.79
C ALA A 163 3.92 7.36 11.02
N SER A 164 2.74 7.46 11.63
CA SER A 164 2.48 8.31 12.80
C SER A 164 1.55 7.61 13.78
N LEU A 165 1.74 7.83 15.06
CA LEU A 165 0.77 7.46 16.09
C LEU A 165 -0.25 8.59 16.22
N THR A 166 -1.54 8.25 16.20
CA THR A 166 -2.64 9.21 16.35
C THR A 166 -2.99 9.46 17.81
N LYS A 167 -2.61 8.53 18.69
CA LYS A 167 -2.74 8.62 20.16
C LYS A 167 -1.45 8.17 20.84
N GLN A 168 -1.29 8.56 22.10
CA GLN A 168 -0.22 8.04 22.93
C GLN A 168 -0.46 6.55 23.22
N GLN A 169 0.62 5.77 23.25
CA GLN A 169 0.61 4.34 23.56
C GLN A 169 1.76 4.06 24.53
N GLY A 170 1.44 3.87 25.81
CA GLY A 170 2.46 3.76 26.85
C GLY A 170 3.37 4.99 26.84
N ASP A 171 4.66 4.78 26.78
CA ASP A 171 5.68 5.84 26.71
C ASP A 171 5.82 6.44 25.29
N LEU A 172 5.14 5.88 24.29
CA LEU A 172 5.11 6.40 22.94
C LEU A 172 4.14 7.56 22.80
N GLU A 173 4.66 8.75 22.71
CA GLU A 173 3.85 9.94 22.47
C GLU A 173 3.24 9.94 21.05
N LYS A 174 2.09 10.57 20.93
CA LYS A 174 1.46 10.90 19.65
C LYS A 174 2.44 11.62 18.73
N GLY A 175 2.39 11.33 17.43
CA GLY A 175 3.12 12.03 16.39
C GLY A 175 3.88 11.11 15.44
N LYS A 176 4.70 11.73 14.61
CA LYS A 176 5.49 11.03 13.59
C LYS A 176 6.43 10.00 14.23
N TYR A 177 6.46 8.83 13.65
CA TYR A 177 7.28 7.72 14.12
C TYR A 177 8.44 7.43 13.17
N ARG A 178 8.15 7.32 11.85
CA ARG A 178 9.17 7.11 10.83
C ARG A 178 8.81 7.76 9.50
N THR A 179 9.83 7.88 8.66
CA THR A 179 9.73 8.15 7.22
C THR A 179 10.45 7.06 6.47
N ALA A 180 9.89 6.60 5.36
CA ALA A 180 10.53 5.65 4.48
C ALA A 180 10.58 6.17 3.04
N TRP A 181 11.67 5.86 2.34
CA TRP A 181 11.88 6.16 0.94
C TRP A 181 12.26 4.88 0.20
N GLY A 182 11.69 4.71 -0.97
CA GLY A 182 12.11 3.70 -1.91
C GLY A 182 12.27 4.31 -3.30
N TYR A 183 13.28 3.90 -4.03
CA TYR A 183 13.50 4.35 -5.39
C TYR A 183 14.04 3.22 -6.25
N PHE A 184 13.60 3.20 -7.48
CA PHE A 184 14.00 2.26 -8.50
C PHE A 184 14.28 3.06 -9.77
N ALA A 185 15.40 2.79 -10.42
CA ALA A 185 15.66 3.32 -11.75
C ALA A 185 16.23 2.20 -12.60
N GLY A 186 15.82 2.10 -13.84
CA GLY A 186 16.28 1.00 -14.67
C GLY A 186 16.00 1.18 -16.14
N VAL A 187 16.57 0.27 -16.90
CA VAL A 187 16.31 0.08 -18.32
C VAL A 187 15.87 -1.34 -18.58
N GLU A 188 15.00 -1.49 -19.56
CA GLU A 188 14.46 -2.77 -20.02
C GLU A 188 14.70 -2.88 -21.53
N PHE A 189 15.08 -4.06 -21.96
CA PHE A 189 15.29 -4.38 -23.36
C PHE A 189 14.41 -5.55 -23.79
N TYR A 190 13.63 -5.34 -24.83
CA TYR A 190 12.70 -6.30 -25.42
C TYR A 190 13.26 -6.75 -26.78
N PRO A 191 14.06 -7.83 -26.88
CA PRO A 191 14.77 -8.22 -28.11
C PRO A 191 13.82 -8.60 -29.23
N MET A 192 12.68 -9.19 -28.92
CA MET A 192 11.67 -9.65 -29.86
C MET A 192 10.28 -9.23 -29.38
N ASP A 193 9.27 -9.36 -30.23
CA ASP A 193 7.85 -9.25 -29.83
C ASP A 193 7.39 -10.50 -29.04
N THR A 194 8.25 -10.95 -28.17
CA THR A 194 8.07 -12.13 -27.32
C THR A 194 7.90 -11.73 -25.87
N ASN A 195 7.44 -12.66 -25.07
CA ASN A 195 7.29 -12.48 -23.63
C ASN A 195 8.64 -12.42 -22.86
N LEU A 196 9.74 -12.20 -23.57
CA LEU A 196 11.09 -12.11 -23.01
C LEU A 196 11.53 -10.66 -22.93
N HIS A 197 11.93 -10.23 -21.74
CA HIS A 197 12.64 -8.96 -21.58
C HIS A 197 13.81 -9.09 -20.59
N PHE A 198 14.84 -8.32 -20.87
CA PHE A 198 16.00 -8.16 -19.99
C PHE A 198 15.89 -6.85 -19.23
N PHE A 199 16.41 -6.80 -18.03
CA PHE A 199 16.42 -5.59 -17.22
C PHE A 199 17.74 -5.38 -16.49
N LEU A 200 18.08 -4.11 -16.32
CA LEU A 200 19.10 -3.62 -15.39
C LEU A 200 18.43 -2.58 -14.51
N THR A 201 18.45 -2.80 -13.20
CA THR A 201 17.75 -1.95 -12.24
C THR A 201 18.64 -1.61 -11.05
N TYR A 202 18.66 -0.34 -10.70
CA TYR A 202 19.17 0.15 -9.42
C TYR A 202 18.03 0.35 -8.45
N VAL A 203 18.13 -0.22 -7.26
CA VAL A 203 17.10 -0.21 -6.24
C VAL A 203 17.69 0.28 -4.94
N GLY A 204 17.05 1.25 -4.32
CA GLY A 204 17.42 1.72 -3.01
C GLY A 204 16.20 1.95 -2.13
N ARG A 205 16.41 1.85 -0.84
CA ARG A 205 15.43 2.22 0.18
C ARG A 205 16.11 2.68 1.44
N SER A 206 15.46 3.59 2.15
CA SER A 206 15.89 4.05 3.45
C SER A 206 14.71 4.17 4.41
N TYR A 207 14.99 3.99 5.68
CA TYR A 207 14.06 4.19 6.78
C TYR A 207 14.70 5.12 7.79
N ASP A 208 14.04 6.23 8.07
CA ASP A 208 14.47 7.25 9.00
C ASP A 208 13.51 7.28 10.18
N PHE A 209 14.01 6.91 11.34
CA PHE A 209 13.24 6.86 12.58
C PHE A 209 13.41 8.12 13.41
N THR A 210 12.35 8.55 14.06
CA THR A 210 12.39 9.67 15.00
C THR A 210 13.17 9.31 16.27
N ALA A 211 13.54 10.31 17.06
CA ALA A 211 14.25 10.09 18.33
C ALA A 211 13.50 9.13 19.28
N ARG A 212 12.16 9.24 19.32
CA ARG A 212 11.32 8.34 20.15
C ARG A 212 11.34 6.90 19.67
N ALA A 213 11.34 6.67 18.35
CA ALA A 213 11.46 5.34 17.80
C ALA A 213 12.85 4.74 18.08
N LYS A 214 13.90 5.57 18.01
CA LYS A 214 15.26 5.16 18.35
C LYS A 214 15.43 4.81 19.83
N ALA A 215 14.71 5.49 20.71
CA ALA A 215 14.70 5.16 22.14
C ALA A 215 14.11 3.75 22.42
N LEU A 216 13.35 3.20 21.48
CA LEU A 216 12.81 1.84 21.51
C LEU A 216 13.68 0.83 20.76
N GLY A 217 14.93 1.16 20.44
CA GLY A 217 15.87 0.28 19.77
C GLY A 217 15.76 0.25 18.25
N GLN A 218 15.01 1.20 17.64
CA GLN A 218 14.96 1.30 16.19
C GLN A 218 16.17 2.06 15.64
N GLU A 219 16.71 1.59 14.53
CA GLU A 219 17.86 2.21 13.88
C GLU A 219 17.55 2.58 12.45
N ASN A 220 18.03 3.76 12.03
CA ASN A 220 17.97 4.14 10.63
C ASN A 220 18.78 3.14 9.81
N TYR A 221 18.21 2.74 8.67
CA TYR A 221 18.97 1.93 7.74
C TYR A 221 18.71 2.32 6.29
N SER A 222 19.69 2.06 5.45
CA SER A 222 19.62 2.26 4.02
C SER A 222 20.24 1.08 3.30
N THR A 223 19.60 0.65 2.23
CA THR A 223 20.08 -0.45 1.39
C THR A 223 20.03 -0.04 -0.07
N ASN A 224 21.06 -0.42 -0.82
CA ASN A 224 21.14 -0.19 -2.25
C ASN A 224 21.60 -1.48 -2.93
N ARG A 225 21.03 -1.78 -4.09
CA ARG A 225 21.45 -2.92 -4.90
C ARG A 225 21.29 -2.64 -6.38
N VAL A 226 22.16 -3.25 -7.17
CA VAL A 226 21.96 -3.41 -8.62
C VAL A 226 21.41 -4.81 -8.87
N SER A 227 20.42 -4.91 -9.71
CA SER A 227 19.84 -6.19 -10.15
C SER A 227 19.85 -6.24 -11.67
N VAL A 228 20.34 -7.34 -12.21
CA VAL A 228 20.29 -7.65 -13.62
C VAL A 228 19.58 -8.98 -13.80
N GLY A 229 18.77 -9.10 -14.82
CA GLY A 229 18.03 -10.35 -15.04
C GLY A 229 17.19 -10.30 -16.29
N PHE A 230 16.41 -11.34 -16.45
CA PHE A 230 15.40 -11.43 -17.50
C PHE A 230 14.11 -12.00 -16.93
N ILE A 231 13.00 -11.68 -17.60
CA ILE A 231 11.68 -12.26 -17.36
C ILE A 231 11.21 -12.88 -18.65
N TYR A 232 10.80 -14.13 -18.58
CA TYR A 232 10.16 -14.84 -19.67
C TYR A 232 8.78 -15.32 -19.20
N GLN A 233 7.74 -14.84 -19.86
CA GLN A 233 6.37 -15.27 -19.59
C GLN A 233 6.05 -16.47 -20.47
N LEU A 234 5.86 -17.62 -19.88
CA LEU A 234 5.37 -18.79 -20.59
C LEU A 234 3.91 -18.54 -20.98
N PRO A 235 3.54 -18.67 -22.26
CA PRO A 235 2.12 -18.69 -22.63
C PRO A 235 1.48 -19.92 -21.96
N MET A 236 0.51 -19.69 -21.09
CA MET A 236 -0.34 -20.79 -20.63
C MET A 236 -1.41 -21.04 -21.71
N PHE A 237 -1.44 -22.25 -22.20
CA PHE A 237 -2.44 -22.74 -23.16
C PHE A 237 -3.75 -23.02 -22.45
#